data_364798df422856a8a96f858a299b7a7f
#
_entry.id   364798df422856a8a96f858a299b7a7f
#
_cell.length_a   1.000
_cell.length_b   1.000
_cell.length_c   1.000
_cell.angle_alpha   90.00
_cell.angle_beta   90.00
_cell.angle_gamma   90.00
#
_symmetry.space_group_name_H-M   'P 1'
#
loop_
_entity.id
_entity.type
_entity.pdbx_description
1 polymer ?
#
loop_
_entity_poly.entity_id
_entity_poly.type
_entity_poly.pdbx_seq_one_letter_code
_entity_poly.pdbx_strand_id
1 'polypeptide(L)'
;MNQRACGMHKRRTAGLRTVLCAIVLAVSVAGISCGEQPTPGSSSLRAPDVHYEPTSPDVVEVMLRLADVKAGEMVHDLGCGDGRIVITAVRQFGARGVCVDIDPQRIAESRENARAAGVADHIRFLNQDLFVTDVSEAAVVMLFLSPSLNLKVRPKLLRELKPGARVVSHWHDMGDWKPQKTVRVQSGGRERSVYLWTIPAR
;
A
#
# COMPACT_ATOMS: atom_id res chain seq x y z
N MET A 1 48.32 33.59 41.36
CA MET A 1 48.90 34.92 41.70
C MET A 1 47.98 35.99 41.18
N ASN A 2 47.52 36.83 42.07
CA ASN A 2 46.88 38.17 41.96
C ASN A 2 45.56 38.26 41.24
N GLN A 3 44.45 38.38 41.99
CA GLN A 3 43.87 39.41 42.88
C GLN A 3 43.67 40.79 42.22
N ARG A 4 42.45 41.24 42.39
CA ARG A 4 41.83 42.50 42.86
C ARG A 4 40.75 42.98 41.90
N ALA A 5 39.52 43.04 42.29
CA ALA A 5 38.83 43.75 43.37
C ALA A 5 38.42 45.18 42.99
N CYS A 6 37.11 45.40 43.26
CA CYS A 6 36.56 46.64 43.84
C CYS A 6 36.02 47.73 42.91
N GLY A 7 34.78 48.13 43.18
CA GLY A 7 34.26 49.45 42.81
C GLY A 7 32.73 49.56 42.90
N MET A 8 32.29 49.66 44.15
CA MET A 8 30.90 49.99 44.57
C MET A 8 30.61 51.46 44.35
N HIS A 9 29.49 51.85 43.72
CA HIS A 9 28.92 53.17 44.01
C HIS A 9 27.37 53.13 43.99
N LYS A 10 26.82 53.32 45.16
CA LYS A 10 25.44 53.70 45.43
C LYS A 10 25.20 55.15 45.03
N ARG A 11 24.09 55.47 44.37
CA ARG A 11 23.38 56.73 44.65
C ARG A 11 21.87 56.48 44.56
N ARG A 12 21.22 56.86 45.67
CA ARG A 12 19.75 56.99 45.85
C ARG A 12 19.34 58.35 45.27
N THR A 13 18.18 58.43 44.62
CA THR A 13 17.27 59.59 44.76
C THR A 13 15.85 59.18 44.54
N ALA A 14 15.01 59.74 45.27
CA ALA A 14 13.63 59.62 45.64
C ALA A 14 12.63 60.07 44.54
N GLY A 15 11.46 59.44 44.54
CA GLY A 15 10.17 60.12 44.60
C GLY A 15 9.58 60.64 43.31
N LEU A 16 8.52 60.00 42.87
CA LEU A 16 7.28 60.70 42.59
C LEU A 16 6.12 59.70 42.37
N ARG A 17 5.12 59.75 43.25
CA ARG A 17 3.86 59.02 43.11
C ARG A 17 3.03 59.71 42.03
N THR A 18 2.68 59.01 40.96
CA THR A 18 1.60 59.43 40.10
C THR A 18 0.62 58.27 39.97
N VAL A 19 -0.55 58.49 40.52
CA VAL A 19 -1.72 57.61 40.39
C VAL A 19 -2.23 57.78 38.97
N LEU A 20 -2.21 56.68 38.19
CA LEU A 20 -2.95 56.65 36.91
C LEU A 20 -3.93 55.53 36.92
N CYS A 21 -5.16 55.94 36.70
CA CYS A 21 -6.40 55.17 36.59
C CYS A 21 -6.25 54.04 35.56
N ALA A 22 -6.44 52.79 35.98
CA ALA A 22 -6.50 51.66 35.09
C ALA A 22 -7.89 51.60 34.40
N ILE A 23 -7.94 51.94 33.15
CA ILE A 23 -9.07 51.60 32.26
C ILE A 23 -8.85 50.16 31.81
N VAL A 24 -9.63 49.24 32.37
CA VAL A 24 -9.67 47.85 31.93
C VAL A 24 -10.52 47.80 30.65
N LEU A 25 -9.88 47.77 29.52
CA LEU A 25 -10.53 47.44 28.24
C LEU A 25 -10.70 45.91 28.18
N ALA A 26 -11.94 45.45 28.40
CA ALA A 26 -12.31 44.06 28.15
C ALA A 26 -12.33 43.81 26.62
N VAL A 27 -11.26 43.24 26.10
CA VAL A 27 -11.23 42.71 24.72
C VAL A 27 -11.91 41.35 24.74
N SER A 28 -13.19 41.34 24.31
CA SER A 28 -13.91 40.10 24.00
C SER A 28 -13.24 39.43 22.79
N VAL A 29 -12.42 38.42 23.05
CA VAL A 29 -11.91 37.54 21.98
C VAL A 29 -13.07 36.65 21.57
N ALA A 30 -13.79 37.04 20.50
CA ALA A 30 -14.70 36.15 19.80
C ALA A 30 -13.85 35.01 19.23
N GLY A 31 -13.99 33.83 19.83
CA GLY A 31 -13.37 32.58 19.30
C GLY A 31 -13.88 32.32 17.90
N ILE A 32 -13.07 32.59 16.91
CA ILE A 32 -13.28 32.10 15.56
C ILE A 32 -13.00 30.60 15.64
N SER A 33 -14.06 29.80 15.77
CA SER A 33 -14.03 28.35 15.55
C SER A 33 -13.63 28.16 14.10
N CYS A 34 -12.37 27.79 13.90
CA CYS A 34 -11.88 27.33 12.60
C CYS A 34 -12.57 25.99 12.35
N GLY A 35 -13.73 26.05 11.70
CA GLY A 35 -14.39 24.86 11.19
C GLY A 35 -13.43 24.20 10.19
N GLU A 36 -12.95 23.04 10.56
CA GLU A 36 -12.18 22.16 9.68
C GLU A 36 -13.05 21.85 8.47
N GLN A 37 -12.77 22.54 7.36
CA GLN A 37 -13.45 22.24 6.10
C GLN A 37 -13.02 20.84 5.66
N PRO A 38 -13.96 19.93 5.33
CA PRO A 38 -13.62 18.63 4.79
C PRO A 38 -12.86 18.85 3.48
N THR A 39 -11.64 18.30 3.40
CA THR A 39 -10.83 18.30 2.17
C THR A 39 -11.64 17.64 1.06
N PRO A 40 -11.84 18.29 -0.10
CA PRO A 40 -12.54 17.69 -1.22
C PRO A 40 -11.63 16.62 -1.83
N GLY A 41 -12.06 15.35 -1.77
CA GLY A 41 -11.39 14.28 -2.51
C GLY A 41 -11.21 12.92 -1.85
N SER A 42 -11.76 12.66 -0.67
CA SER A 42 -11.86 11.30 -0.17
C SER A 42 -13.20 10.69 -0.63
N SER A 43 -13.30 10.30 -1.90
CA SER A 43 -14.31 9.32 -2.26
C SER A 43 -13.95 8.03 -1.51
N SER A 44 -14.72 7.70 -0.48
CA SER A 44 -14.56 6.45 0.24
C SER A 44 -14.63 5.31 -0.77
N LEU A 45 -13.58 4.50 -0.85
CA LEU A 45 -13.60 3.29 -1.66
C LEU A 45 -14.77 2.41 -1.18
N ARG A 46 -15.38 1.67 -2.11
CA ARG A 46 -16.42 0.70 -1.74
C ARG A 46 -15.85 -0.39 -0.82
N ALA A 47 -16.71 -1.10 -0.12
CA ALA A 47 -16.30 -2.23 0.71
C ALA A 47 -15.63 -3.34 -0.16
N PRO A 48 -14.71 -4.13 0.43
CA PRO A 48 -14.15 -5.30 -0.23
C PRO A 48 -15.20 -6.27 -0.73
N ASP A 49 -15.05 -6.82 -1.94
CA ASP A 49 -15.97 -7.81 -2.51
C ASP A 49 -15.83 -9.21 -1.91
N VAL A 50 -14.68 -9.49 -1.30
CA VAL A 50 -14.34 -10.80 -0.76
C VAL A 50 -13.72 -10.67 0.61
N HIS A 51 -13.91 -11.70 1.44
CA HIS A 51 -13.20 -11.80 2.70
C HIS A 51 -11.71 -12.07 2.46
N TYR A 52 -10.87 -11.47 3.30
CA TYR A 52 -9.44 -11.69 3.23
C TYR A 52 -9.08 -13.14 3.62
N GLU A 53 -8.44 -13.85 2.71
CA GLU A 53 -7.84 -15.17 2.93
C GLU A 53 -6.40 -15.15 2.41
N PRO A 54 -5.40 -15.44 3.26
CA PRO A 54 -4.00 -15.38 2.85
C PRO A 54 -3.59 -16.63 2.07
N THR A 55 -2.86 -16.47 0.97
CA THR A 55 -2.17 -17.57 0.27
C THR A 55 -1.04 -18.11 1.15
N SER A 56 -0.97 -19.44 1.33
CA SER A 56 0.12 -20.05 2.09
C SER A 56 1.49 -19.88 1.42
N PRO A 57 2.61 -19.84 2.18
CA PRO A 57 3.94 -19.54 1.65
C PRO A 57 4.41 -20.51 0.56
N ASP A 58 4.10 -21.78 0.67
CA ASP A 58 4.40 -22.83 -0.32
C ASP A 58 3.67 -22.59 -1.65
N VAL A 59 2.41 -22.18 -1.60
CA VAL A 59 1.65 -21.79 -2.80
C VAL A 59 2.17 -20.51 -3.41
N VAL A 60 2.54 -19.51 -2.60
CA VAL A 60 3.17 -18.27 -3.09
C VAL A 60 4.42 -18.57 -3.90
N GLU A 61 5.29 -19.46 -3.40
CA GLU A 61 6.50 -19.85 -4.11
C GLU A 61 6.19 -20.54 -5.44
N VAL A 62 5.20 -21.45 -5.46
CA VAL A 62 4.75 -22.10 -6.69
C VAL A 62 4.19 -21.10 -7.69
N MET A 63 3.38 -20.13 -7.26
CA MET A 63 2.86 -19.07 -8.13
C MET A 63 3.97 -18.30 -8.83
N LEU A 64 4.97 -17.85 -8.07
CA LEU A 64 6.09 -17.05 -8.58
C LEU A 64 6.99 -17.86 -9.50
N ARG A 65 7.29 -19.13 -9.17
CA ARG A 65 8.05 -20.05 -10.04
C ARG A 65 7.29 -20.40 -11.30
N LEU A 66 5.97 -20.64 -11.20
CA LEU A 66 5.13 -20.96 -12.36
C LEU A 66 5.07 -19.78 -13.34
N ALA A 67 5.02 -18.54 -12.82
CA ALA A 67 5.13 -17.34 -13.62
C ALA A 67 6.53 -17.13 -14.21
N ASP A 68 7.54 -17.85 -13.75
CA ASP A 68 8.94 -17.65 -14.14
C ASP A 68 9.40 -16.20 -13.95
N VAL A 69 9.08 -15.63 -12.76
CA VAL A 69 9.40 -14.23 -12.43
C VAL A 69 10.90 -13.99 -12.51
N LYS A 70 11.29 -12.92 -13.22
CA LYS A 70 12.69 -12.52 -13.41
C LYS A 70 13.03 -11.27 -12.60
N ALA A 71 14.30 -11.10 -12.31
CA ALA A 71 14.82 -9.89 -11.67
C ALA A 71 14.49 -8.65 -12.51
N GLY A 72 14.02 -7.59 -11.84
CA GLY A 72 13.63 -6.33 -12.46
C GLY A 72 12.23 -6.31 -13.10
N GLU A 73 11.57 -7.46 -13.25
CA GLU A 73 10.19 -7.49 -13.77
C GLU A 73 9.20 -6.83 -12.80
N MET A 74 8.17 -6.21 -13.37
CA MET A 74 7.07 -5.61 -12.61
C MET A 74 5.99 -6.65 -12.31
N VAL A 75 5.80 -6.98 -11.04
CA VAL A 75 4.77 -7.89 -10.54
C VAL A 75 3.65 -7.07 -9.90
N HIS A 76 2.43 -7.16 -10.44
CA HIS A 76 1.23 -6.60 -9.83
C HIS A 76 0.49 -7.69 -9.06
N ASP A 77 0.18 -7.41 -7.79
CA ASP A 77 -0.64 -8.28 -6.93
C ASP A 77 -1.98 -7.56 -6.70
N LEU A 78 -3.03 -8.05 -7.34
CA LEU A 78 -4.36 -7.43 -7.32
C LEU A 78 -5.24 -8.10 -6.24
N GLY A 79 -5.52 -7.36 -5.17
CA GLY A 79 -6.05 -7.89 -3.92
C GLY A 79 -4.92 -8.42 -3.05
N CYS A 80 -3.88 -7.61 -2.87
CA CYS A 80 -2.60 -8.06 -2.30
C CYS A 80 -2.65 -8.44 -0.81
N GLY A 81 -3.72 -8.07 -0.10
CA GLY A 81 -3.87 -8.36 1.31
C GLY A 81 -2.68 -7.85 2.15
N ASP A 82 -2.02 -8.74 2.87
CA ASP A 82 -0.84 -8.43 3.68
C ASP A 82 0.47 -8.28 2.87
N GLY A 83 0.39 -8.37 1.54
CA GLY A 83 1.50 -8.15 0.62
C GLY A 83 2.44 -9.34 0.44
N ARG A 84 2.14 -10.51 1.02
CA ARG A 84 3.08 -11.66 1.04
C ARG A 84 3.56 -12.12 -0.32
N ILE A 85 2.70 -12.07 -1.36
CA ILE A 85 3.08 -12.50 -2.72
C ILE A 85 4.07 -11.51 -3.31
N VAL A 86 3.74 -10.22 -3.32
CA VAL A 86 4.61 -9.19 -3.90
C VAL A 86 5.91 -9.01 -3.10
N ILE A 87 5.89 -9.13 -1.77
CA ILE A 87 7.07 -9.11 -0.90
C ILE A 87 8.00 -10.28 -1.25
N THR A 88 7.44 -11.48 -1.42
CA THR A 88 8.22 -12.65 -1.81
C THR A 88 8.80 -12.49 -3.21
N ALA A 89 8.04 -11.93 -4.17
CA ALA A 89 8.52 -11.65 -5.52
C ALA A 89 9.75 -10.73 -5.51
N VAL A 90 9.71 -9.66 -4.71
CA VAL A 90 10.83 -8.71 -4.60
C VAL A 90 12.00 -9.37 -3.88
N ARG A 91 11.76 -9.98 -2.72
CA ARG A 91 12.84 -10.50 -1.86
C ARG A 91 13.58 -11.68 -2.47
N GLN A 92 12.87 -12.63 -3.10
CA GLN A 92 13.46 -13.89 -3.55
C GLN A 92 13.78 -13.90 -5.05
N PHE A 93 13.05 -13.11 -5.85
CA PHE A 93 13.21 -13.11 -7.32
C PHE A 93 13.80 -11.80 -7.84
N GLY A 94 14.04 -10.80 -6.97
CA GLY A 94 14.60 -9.52 -7.39
C GLY A 94 13.64 -8.69 -8.27
N ALA A 95 12.36 -8.97 -8.22
CA ALA A 95 11.33 -8.24 -8.95
C ALA A 95 11.10 -6.82 -8.39
N ARG A 96 10.28 -6.04 -9.07
CA ARG A 96 9.64 -4.82 -8.55
C ARG A 96 8.16 -5.10 -8.36
N GLY A 97 7.54 -4.47 -7.37
CA GLY A 97 6.18 -4.82 -6.98
C GLY A 97 5.19 -3.68 -7.03
N VAL A 98 3.93 -4.02 -7.30
CA VAL A 98 2.76 -3.17 -7.06
C VAL A 98 1.75 -3.99 -6.26
N CYS A 99 1.44 -3.53 -5.06
CA CYS A 99 0.46 -4.10 -4.15
C CYS A 99 -0.81 -3.25 -4.23
N VAL A 100 -1.90 -3.82 -4.68
CA VAL A 100 -3.19 -3.12 -4.85
C VAL A 100 -4.23 -3.79 -3.96
N ASP A 101 -4.84 -3.02 -3.08
CA ASP A 101 -5.96 -3.50 -2.30
C ASP A 101 -6.96 -2.37 -2.05
N ILE A 102 -8.24 -2.71 -2.01
CA ILE A 102 -9.30 -1.76 -1.73
C ILE A 102 -9.42 -1.45 -0.24
N ASP A 103 -8.96 -2.36 0.62
CA ASP A 103 -8.97 -2.22 2.06
C ASP A 103 -7.74 -1.44 2.54
N PRO A 104 -7.90 -0.22 3.11
CA PRO A 104 -6.79 0.57 3.61
C PRO A 104 -6.03 -0.12 4.75
N GLN A 105 -6.69 -0.99 5.53
CA GLN A 105 -6.04 -1.75 6.58
C GLN A 105 -5.06 -2.78 5.98
N ARG A 106 -5.43 -3.45 4.90
CA ARG A 106 -4.54 -4.39 4.20
C ARG A 106 -3.32 -3.66 3.61
N ILE A 107 -3.53 -2.48 3.03
CA ILE A 107 -2.41 -1.66 2.54
C ILE A 107 -1.48 -1.20 3.67
N ALA A 108 -2.00 -0.83 4.82
CA ALA A 108 -1.17 -0.47 5.97
C ALA A 108 -0.33 -1.67 6.45
N GLU A 109 -0.96 -2.84 6.59
CA GLU A 109 -0.29 -4.09 6.98
C GLU A 109 0.77 -4.53 5.96
N SER A 110 0.45 -4.49 4.66
CA SER A 110 1.39 -4.85 3.61
C SER A 110 2.64 -3.94 3.59
N ARG A 111 2.46 -2.63 3.86
CA ARG A 111 3.59 -1.69 4.00
C ARG A 111 4.49 -2.04 5.19
N GLU A 112 3.89 -2.39 6.32
CA GLU A 112 4.64 -2.77 7.52
C GLU A 112 5.42 -4.07 7.30
N ASN A 113 4.78 -5.08 6.71
CA ASN A 113 5.41 -6.34 6.35
C ASN A 113 6.57 -6.13 5.38
N ALA A 114 6.42 -5.26 4.39
CA ALA A 114 7.48 -4.95 3.42
C ALA A 114 8.65 -4.22 4.05
N ARG A 115 8.41 -3.30 5.01
CA ARG A 115 9.47 -2.64 5.80
C ARG A 115 10.23 -3.67 6.65
N ALA A 116 9.50 -4.53 7.36
CA ALA A 116 10.10 -5.60 8.16
C ALA A 116 10.95 -6.56 7.30
N ALA A 117 10.54 -6.79 6.06
CA ALA A 117 11.28 -7.61 5.09
C ALA A 117 12.43 -6.86 4.38
N GLY A 118 12.59 -5.54 4.59
CA GLY A 118 13.62 -4.71 3.96
C GLY A 118 13.43 -4.46 2.47
N VAL A 119 12.19 -4.54 1.95
CA VAL A 119 11.89 -4.44 0.51
C VAL A 119 10.88 -3.34 0.15
N ALA A 120 10.48 -2.51 1.11
CA ALA A 120 9.42 -1.52 0.92
C ALA A 120 9.70 -0.53 -0.22
N ASP A 121 10.95 -0.15 -0.45
CA ASP A 121 11.38 0.80 -1.49
C ASP A 121 11.23 0.23 -2.92
N HIS A 122 11.05 -1.08 -3.05
CA HIS A 122 10.86 -1.77 -4.32
C HIS A 122 9.39 -2.08 -4.62
N ILE A 123 8.46 -1.65 -3.74
CA ILE A 123 7.02 -1.93 -3.86
C ILE A 123 6.22 -0.63 -3.82
N ARG A 124 5.36 -0.43 -4.83
CA ARG A 124 4.31 0.60 -4.79
C ARG A 124 3.07 0.02 -4.13
N PHE A 125 2.49 0.75 -3.19
CA PHE A 125 1.27 0.34 -2.48
C PHE A 125 0.14 1.29 -2.85
N LEU A 126 -0.93 0.74 -3.42
CA LEU A 126 -2.07 1.49 -3.92
C LEU A 126 -3.34 1.05 -3.15
N ASN A 127 -3.89 1.97 -2.34
CA ASN A 127 -5.24 1.76 -1.82
C ASN A 127 -6.24 2.16 -2.90
N GLN A 128 -6.61 1.21 -3.73
CA GLN A 128 -7.37 1.46 -4.95
C GLN A 128 -8.19 0.24 -5.34
N ASP A 129 -9.29 0.47 -6.06
CA ASP A 129 -10.04 -0.61 -6.70
C ASP A 129 -9.23 -1.19 -7.87
N LEU A 130 -9.05 -2.51 -7.85
CA LEU A 130 -8.29 -3.25 -8.88
C LEU A 130 -8.89 -3.07 -10.31
N PHE A 131 -10.18 -2.76 -10.41
CA PHE A 131 -10.83 -2.56 -11.70
C PHE A 131 -10.45 -1.24 -12.39
N VAL A 132 -9.98 -0.24 -11.62
CA VAL A 132 -9.53 1.04 -12.17
C VAL A 132 -8.01 1.21 -12.13
N THR A 133 -7.29 0.26 -11.52
CA THR A 133 -5.83 0.28 -11.46
C THR A 133 -5.23 0.01 -12.83
N ASP A 134 -4.30 0.85 -13.28
CA ASP A 134 -3.52 0.61 -14.50
C ASP A 134 -2.58 -0.59 -14.31
N VAL A 135 -2.68 -1.58 -15.19
CA VAL A 135 -1.85 -2.79 -15.17
C VAL A 135 -0.93 -2.89 -16.40
N SER A 136 -0.88 -1.87 -17.24
CA SER A 136 -0.18 -1.88 -18.54
C SER A 136 1.32 -2.11 -18.45
N GLU A 137 1.95 -1.80 -17.32
CA GLU A 137 3.38 -2.02 -17.06
C GLU A 137 3.69 -3.41 -16.48
N ALA A 138 2.68 -4.18 -16.07
CA ALA A 138 2.90 -5.47 -15.43
C ALA A 138 3.47 -6.50 -16.42
N ALA A 139 4.59 -7.11 -16.05
CA ALA A 139 5.09 -8.33 -16.68
C ALA A 139 4.37 -9.55 -16.14
N VAL A 140 3.95 -9.50 -14.88
CA VAL A 140 3.21 -10.56 -14.20
C VAL A 140 2.10 -9.97 -13.34
N VAL A 141 0.90 -10.57 -13.41
CA VAL A 141 -0.22 -10.27 -12.50
C VAL A 141 -0.51 -11.49 -11.65
N MET A 142 -0.55 -11.30 -10.35
CA MET A 142 -0.91 -12.30 -9.34
C MET A 142 -2.31 -12.07 -8.83
N LEU A 143 -3.07 -13.15 -8.64
CA LEU A 143 -4.47 -13.12 -8.22
C LEU A 143 -4.75 -14.21 -7.19
N PHE A 144 -5.39 -13.83 -6.10
CA PHE A 144 -6.15 -14.74 -5.25
C PHE A 144 -7.47 -14.07 -4.86
N LEU A 145 -8.40 -14.12 -5.79
CA LEU A 145 -9.72 -13.48 -5.69
C LEU A 145 -10.82 -14.54 -5.63
N SER A 146 -12.07 -14.18 -5.93
CA SER A 146 -13.16 -15.14 -6.14
C SER A 146 -13.34 -15.48 -7.63
N PRO A 147 -14.06 -16.58 -7.97
CA PRO A 147 -14.37 -16.91 -9.36
C PRO A 147 -15.03 -15.75 -10.11
N SER A 148 -16.00 -15.08 -9.46
CA SER A 148 -16.72 -13.97 -10.06
C SER A 148 -15.83 -12.75 -10.32
N LEU A 149 -14.88 -12.45 -9.43
CA LEU A 149 -13.93 -11.35 -9.61
C LEU A 149 -12.92 -11.66 -10.72
N ASN A 150 -12.44 -12.91 -10.80
CA ASN A 150 -11.56 -13.33 -11.88
C ASN A 150 -12.25 -13.13 -13.26
N LEU A 151 -13.51 -13.52 -13.39
CA LEU A 151 -14.25 -13.31 -14.62
C LEU A 151 -14.47 -11.83 -14.94
N LYS A 152 -14.70 -10.99 -13.92
CA LYS A 152 -14.85 -9.53 -14.10
C LYS A 152 -13.55 -8.83 -14.48
N VAL A 153 -12.41 -9.24 -13.90
CA VAL A 153 -11.11 -8.60 -14.18
C VAL A 153 -10.50 -9.07 -15.49
N ARG A 154 -10.83 -10.27 -15.97
CA ARG A 154 -10.30 -10.86 -17.20
C ARG A 154 -10.33 -9.93 -18.42
N PRO A 155 -11.45 -9.26 -18.79
CA PRO A 155 -11.48 -8.36 -19.95
C PRO A 155 -10.50 -7.21 -19.83
N LYS A 156 -10.30 -6.67 -18.61
CA LYS A 156 -9.32 -5.64 -18.33
C LYS A 156 -7.89 -6.16 -18.57
N LEU A 157 -7.56 -7.32 -18.03
CA LEU A 157 -6.22 -7.93 -18.20
C LEU A 157 -5.92 -8.17 -19.69
N LEU A 158 -6.86 -8.71 -20.43
CA LEU A 158 -6.70 -8.97 -21.87
C LEU A 158 -6.55 -7.67 -22.68
N ARG A 159 -7.16 -6.57 -22.26
CA ARG A 159 -7.11 -5.29 -22.95
C ARG A 159 -5.82 -4.51 -22.64
N GLU A 160 -5.38 -4.49 -21.37
CA GLU A 160 -4.38 -3.57 -20.87
C GLU A 160 -2.98 -4.17 -20.79
N LEU A 161 -2.86 -5.46 -20.54
CA LEU A 161 -1.55 -6.13 -20.46
C LEU A 161 -0.90 -6.24 -21.84
N LYS A 162 0.41 -6.16 -21.87
CA LYS A 162 1.21 -6.37 -23.08
C LYS A 162 1.20 -7.85 -23.50
N PRO A 163 1.28 -8.14 -24.80
CA PRO A 163 1.54 -9.51 -25.27
C PRO A 163 2.73 -10.13 -24.55
N GLY A 164 2.61 -11.40 -24.12
CA GLY A 164 3.62 -12.10 -23.35
C GLY A 164 3.58 -11.86 -21.85
N ALA A 165 2.79 -10.89 -21.35
CA ALA A 165 2.56 -10.77 -19.91
C ALA A 165 1.85 -12.01 -19.36
N ARG A 166 2.17 -12.38 -18.13
CA ARG A 166 1.70 -13.60 -17.49
C ARG A 166 0.70 -13.26 -16.40
N VAL A 167 -0.38 -14.05 -16.32
CA VAL A 167 -1.38 -13.96 -15.26
C VAL A 167 -1.36 -15.28 -14.50
N VAL A 168 -1.20 -15.21 -13.17
CA VAL A 168 -1.24 -16.39 -12.30
C VAL A 168 -2.36 -16.24 -11.29
N SER A 169 -3.20 -17.25 -11.17
CA SER A 169 -4.28 -17.27 -10.19
C SER A 169 -4.19 -18.49 -9.28
N HIS A 170 -4.31 -18.24 -7.98
CA HIS A 170 -4.47 -19.26 -6.96
C HIS A 170 -5.94 -19.68 -6.92
N TRP A 171 -6.20 -20.98 -7.01
CA TRP A 171 -7.46 -21.70 -6.81
C TRP A 171 -8.53 -21.47 -7.88
N HIS A 172 -8.71 -20.27 -8.41
CA HIS A 172 -9.82 -19.92 -9.30
C HIS A 172 -9.36 -19.66 -10.72
N ASP A 173 -10.05 -20.25 -11.69
CA ASP A 173 -9.76 -20.09 -13.11
C ASP A 173 -10.37 -18.80 -13.72
N MET A 174 -10.29 -18.67 -15.02
CA MET A 174 -10.79 -17.54 -15.81
C MET A 174 -11.94 -17.99 -16.76
N GLY A 175 -12.66 -19.04 -16.40
CA GLY A 175 -13.78 -19.57 -17.19
C GLY A 175 -13.36 -20.20 -18.51
N ASP A 176 -13.84 -19.65 -19.63
CA ASP A 176 -13.53 -20.13 -20.98
C ASP A 176 -12.13 -19.76 -21.48
N TRP A 177 -11.43 -18.81 -20.84
CA TRP A 177 -10.01 -18.57 -21.10
C TRP A 177 -9.19 -19.68 -20.44
N LYS A 178 -8.83 -20.68 -21.27
CA LYS A 178 -8.13 -21.88 -20.77
C LYS A 178 -6.71 -21.53 -20.32
N PRO A 179 -6.26 -22.03 -19.15
CA PRO A 179 -4.90 -21.82 -18.69
C PRO A 179 -3.92 -22.57 -19.59
N GLN A 180 -2.75 -21.96 -19.83
CA GLN A 180 -1.64 -22.59 -20.54
C GLN A 180 -1.00 -23.69 -19.69
N LYS A 181 -0.99 -23.53 -18.35
CA LYS A 181 -0.47 -24.51 -17.42
C LYS A 181 -1.28 -24.47 -16.11
N THR A 182 -1.46 -25.64 -15.53
CA THR A 182 -2.04 -25.84 -14.20
C THR A 182 -1.12 -26.68 -13.36
N VAL A 183 -0.83 -26.23 -12.14
CA VAL A 183 -0.05 -26.98 -11.15
C VAL A 183 -0.93 -27.21 -9.93
N ARG A 184 -0.86 -28.42 -9.36
CA ARG A 184 -1.53 -28.78 -8.11
C ARG A 184 -0.51 -28.86 -6.99
N VAL A 185 -0.83 -28.23 -5.86
CA VAL A 185 0.04 -28.13 -4.69
C VAL A 185 -0.71 -28.67 -3.50
N GLN A 186 -0.10 -29.55 -2.74
CA GLN A 186 -0.60 -29.96 -1.43
C GLN A 186 -0.19 -28.92 -0.38
N SER A 187 -1.14 -28.24 0.20
CA SER A 187 -0.88 -27.20 1.19
C SER A 187 -1.95 -27.24 2.30
N GLY A 188 -1.51 -27.27 3.56
CA GLY A 188 -2.41 -27.33 4.72
C GLY A 188 -3.37 -28.52 4.70
N GLY A 189 -2.94 -29.67 4.15
CA GLY A 189 -3.77 -30.88 4.03
C GLY A 189 -4.85 -30.81 2.95
N ARG A 190 -4.79 -29.81 2.04
CA ARG A 190 -5.70 -29.66 0.91
C ARG A 190 -4.93 -29.48 -0.39
N GLU A 191 -5.52 -29.99 -1.48
CA GLU A 191 -4.99 -29.71 -2.81
C GLU A 191 -5.41 -28.30 -3.24
N ARG A 192 -4.44 -27.52 -3.73
CA ARG A 192 -4.61 -26.16 -4.27
C ARG A 192 -4.19 -26.13 -5.73
N SER A 193 -5.01 -25.55 -6.59
CA SER A 193 -4.66 -25.36 -8.01
C SER A 193 -4.06 -23.97 -8.22
N VAL A 194 -2.99 -23.93 -9.01
CA VAL A 194 -2.37 -22.68 -9.48
C VAL A 194 -2.40 -22.69 -11.00
N TYR A 195 -2.97 -21.66 -11.58
CA TYR A 195 -3.19 -21.53 -13.02
C TYR A 195 -2.31 -20.45 -13.61
N LEU A 196 -1.80 -20.68 -14.83
CA LEU A 196 -1.03 -19.71 -15.59
C LEU A 196 -1.67 -19.47 -16.95
N TRP A 197 -1.80 -18.19 -17.29
CA TRP A 197 -2.13 -17.70 -18.63
C TRP A 197 -1.01 -16.78 -19.14
N THR A 198 -0.85 -16.74 -20.44
CA THR A 198 -0.01 -15.74 -21.12
C THR A 198 -0.89 -14.91 -22.04
N ILE A 199 -0.71 -13.59 -22.02
CA ILE A 199 -1.45 -12.67 -22.89
C ILE A 199 -1.04 -12.96 -24.34
N PRO A 200 -2.00 -13.24 -25.23
CA PRO A 200 -1.70 -13.56 -26.63
C PRO A 200 -1.12 -12.38 -27.39
N ALA A 201 -0.42 -12.65 -28.48
CA ALA A 201 -0.08 -11.65 -29.48
C ALA A 201 -1.38 -11.06 -30.07
N ARG A 202 -1.37 -9.76 -30.30
CA ARG A 202 -2.48 -9.04 -30.92
C ARG A 202 -2.23 -8.87 -32.40
#